data_d98695adbdad7b51f4c53ef77dc44d2e
#
_entry.id   d98695adbdad7b51f4c53ef77dc44d2e
#
_cell.length_a   1.000
_cell.length_b   1.000
_cell.length_c   1.000
_cell.angle_alpha   90.00
_cell.angle_beta   90.00
_cell.angle_gamma   90.00
#
_symmetry.space_group_name_H-M   'P 1'
#
loop_
_entity.id
_entity.type
_entity.pdbx_description
1 polymer ?
#
loop_
_entity_poly.entity_id
_entity_poly.type
_entity_poly.pdbx_seq_one_letter_code
_entity_poly.pdbx_strand_id
1 'polypeptide(L)'
;MLKQKTLRGSFSLNGKGLHTGVNLTVTFNPAPDNHGYKIQRIDLEGQPIIDAVAENVGDTTRGTVLMKNGIKVSTVEHALAALYAAGIDNCLIQVSGPEFPILDGSAKAYVENIQRVGIEEQNAVKDYYIIKSKIEFRDEETEIGRASCRE
;
A
#
# COMPACT_ATOMS: atom_id res chain seq x y z
N MET A 1 7.08 -13.91 -19.59
CA MET A 1 7.25 -13.42 -18.21
C MET A 1 6.26 -12.27 -18.01
N LEU A 2 5.59 -12.21 -16.85
CA LEU A 2 4.67 -11.11 -16.56
C LEU A 2 5.45 -9.81 -16.32
N LYS A 3 4.92 -8.71 -16.82
CA LYS A 3 5.50 -7.39 -16.65
C LYS A 3 4.92 -6.65 -15.46
N GLN A 4 5.67 -5.71 -14.91
CA GLN A 4 5.21 -4.79 -13.88
C GLN A 4 4.09 -3.89 -14.41
N LYS A 5 3.31 -3.36 -13.50
CA LYS A 5 2.18 -2.47 -13.81
C LYS A 5 2.16 -1.26 -12.89
N THR A 6 1.72 -0.15 -13.45
CA THR A 6 1.42 1.09 -12.72
C THR A 6 0.03 1.62 -13.08
N LEU A 7 -0.40 2.68 -12.45
CA LEU A 7 -1.61 3.41 -12.83
C LEU A 7 -1.38 4.13 -14.17
N ARG A 8 -2.42 4.23 -15.01
CA ARG A 8 -2.35 5.03 -16.23
C ARG A 8 -2.50 6.53 -15.96
N GLY A 9 -3.20 6.89 -14.89
CA GLY A 9 -3.43 8.26 -14.48
C GLY A 9 -3.54 8.40 -12.97
N SER A 10 -3.50 9.63 -12.48
CA SER A 10 -3.63 9.91 -11.05
C SER A 10 -5.09 10.04 -10.62
N PHE A 11 -5.35 9.74 -9.35
CA PHE A 11 -6.63 10.05 -8.70
C PHE A 11 -6.41 10.44 -7.24
N SER A 12 -7.37 11.17 -6.67
CA SER A 12 -7.36 11.57 -5.26
C SER A 12 -8.66 11.18 -4.58
N LEU A 13 -8.54 10.84 -3.30
CA LEU A 13 -9.65 10.58 -2.39
C LEU A 13 -9.53 11.48 -1.17
N ASN A 14 -10.67 11.98 -0.69
CA ASN A 14 -10.76 12.85 0.47
C ASN A 14 -11.68 12.22 1.52
N GLY A 15 -11.33 12.32 2.77
CA GLY A 15 -12.15 11.84 3.86
C GLY A 15 -11.52 12.11 5.22
N LYS A 16 -12.22 11.68 6.26
CA LYS A 16 -11.71 11.78 7.63
C LYS A 16 -10.85 10.60 7.99
N GLY A 17 -9.79 10.84 8.77
CA GLY A 17 -9.04 9.78 9.45
C GLY A 17 -9.88 9.13 10.55
N LEU A 18 -9.79 7.82 10.69
CA LEU A 18 -10.51 7.05 11.71
C LEU A 18 -10.06 7.42 13.13
N HIS A 19 -8.76 7.56 13.30
CA HIS A 19 -8.14 7.83 14.60
C HIS A 19 -7.93 9.32 14.86
N THR A 20 -7.59 10.08 13.84
CA THR A 20 -7.30 11.53 13.97
C THR A 20 -8.56 12.40 13.86
N GLY A 21 -9.61 11.94 13.16
CA GLY A 21 -10.79 12.73 12.83
C GLY A 21 -10.52 13.90 11.87
N VAL A 22 -9.28 14.06 11.42
CA VAL A 22 -8.85 15.16 10.53
C VAL A 22 -9.27 14.87 9.09
N ASN A 23 -9.60 15.89 8.32
CA ASN A 23 -9.81 15.75 6.89
C ASN A 23 -8.46 15.57 6.18
N LEU A 24 -8.37 14.51 5.42
CA LEU A 24 -7.15 14.04 4.75
C LEU A 24 -7.40 13.84 3.27
N THR A 25 -6.38 14.11 2.48
CA THR A 25 -6.36 13.80 1.05
C THR A 25 -5.25 12.78 0.80
N VAL A 26 -5.59 11.74 0.07
CA VAL A 26 -4.62 10.78 -0.46
C VAL A 26 -4.67 10.79 -1.98
N THR A 27 -3.52 10.92 -2.63
CA THR A 27 -3.37 10.96 -4.10
C THR A 27 -2.49 9.84 -4.56
N PHE A 28 -2.98 9.06 -5.50
CA PHE A 28 -2.29 7.94 -6.12
C PHE A 28 -1.78 8.36 -7.49
N ASN A 29 -0.49 8.19 -7.73
CA ASN A 29 0.17 8.59 -8.95
C ASN A 29 0.86 7.40 -9.63
N PRO A 30 0.92 7.38 -10.97
CA PRO A 30 1.83 6.48 -11.68
C PRO A 30 3.26 6.60 -11.15
N ALA A 31 3.99 5.50 -11.19
CA ALA A 31 5.38 5.48 -10.77
C ALA A 31 6.23 4.66 -11.75
N PRO A 32 7.54 4.91 -11.89
CA PRO A 32 8.40 4.22 -12.83
C PRO A 32 8.60 2.74 -12.46
N ASP A 33 9.22 1.99 -13.38
CA ASP A 33 9.64 0.60 -13.18
C ASP A 33 10.46 0.45 -11.88
N ASN A 34 10.23 -0.62 -11.14
CA ASN A 34 10.94 -0.97 -9.91
C ASN A 34 10.78 0.05 -8.76
N HIS A 35 9.75 0.88 -8.82
CA HIS A 35 9.48 1.88 -7.77
C HIS A 35 8.92 1.25 -6.50
N GLY A 36 8.08 0.23 -6.63
CA GLY A 36 7.29 -0.31 -5.52
C GLY A 36 6.18 0.66 -5.07
N TYR A 37 5.65 0.44 -3.88
CA TYR A 37 4.72 1.39 -3.26
C TYR A 37 5.49 2.31 -2.31
N LYS A 38 5.39 3.61 -2.54
CA LYS A 38 6.01 4.64 -1.69
C LYS A 38 4.96 5.63 -1.23
N ILE A 39 4.99 5.97 0.06
CA ILE A 39 4.07 6.92 0.66
C ILE A 39 4.84 8.20 1.01
N GLN A 40 4.42 9.31 0.43
CA GLN A 40 5.02 10.63 0.61
C GLN A 40 4.12 11.50 1.51
N ARG A 41 4.67 12.02 2.61
CA ARG A 41 4.01 12.96 3.52
C ARG A 41 4.17 14.39 3.00
N ILE A 42 3.20 14.86 2.21
CA ILE A 42 3.27 16.17 1.57
C ILE A 42 2.99 17.36 2.52
N ASP A 43 2.50 17.08 3.72
CA ASP A 43 2.24 18.05 4.78
C ASP A 43 3.48 18.38 5.63
N LEU A 44 4.57 17.61 5.49
CA LEU A 44 5.81 17.79 6.22
C LEU A 44 6.87 18.48 5.36
N GLU A 45 7.73 19.25 6.01
CA GLU A 45 8.89 19.84 5.35
C GLU A 45 9.79 18.76 4.75
N GLY A 46 10.30 18.98 3.54
CA GLY A 46 11.09 18.01 2.79
C GLY A 46 10.29 16.83 2.21
N GLN A 47 8.98 16.77 2.46
CA GLN A 47 8.05 15.77 1.93
C GLN A 47 8.60 14.34 1.98
N PRO A 48 8.93 13.84 3.16
CA PRO A 48 9.61 12.56 3.33
C PRO A 48 8.80 11.38 2.81
N ILE A 49 9.54 10.35 2.35
CA ILE A 49 8.98 9.14 1.75
C ILE A 49 9.23 7.93 2.64
N ILE A 50 8.19 7.11 2.82
CA ILE A 50 8.25 5.80 3.47
C ILE A 50 7.95 4.73 2.42
N ASP A 51 8.84 3.75 2.27
CA ASP A 51 8.58 2.58 1.43
C ASP A 51 7.55 1.68 2.13
N ALA A 52 6.53 1.23 1.42
CA ALA A 52 5.51 0.33 1.97
C ALA A 52 6.00 -1.13 1.93
N VAL A 53 6.96 -1.43 2.79
CA VAL A 53 7.57 -2.75 2.97
C VAL A 53 7.44 -3.21 4.42
N ALA A 54 7.54 -4.52 4.65
CA ALA A 54 7.34 -5.13 5.97
C ALA A 54 8.28 -4.56 7.03
N GLU A 55 9.51 -4.23 6.66
CA GLU A 55 10.53 -3.67 7.55
C GLU A 55 10.15 -2.30 8.13
N ASN A 56 9.25 -1.58 7.46
CA ASN A 56 8.75 -0.28 7.92
C ASN A 56 7.44 -0.39 8.71
N VAL A 57 6.90 -1.59 8.96
CA VAL A 57 5.72 -1.77 9.82
C VAL A 57 6.13 -1.55 11.27
N GLY A 58 5.61 -0.50 11.87
CA GLY A 58 5.95 -0.09 13.25
C GLY A 58 4.89 -0.45 14.29
N ASP A 59 3.62 -0.56 13.89
CA ASP A 59 2.51 -0.93 14.78
C ASP A 59 1.39 -1.60 13.99
N THR A 60 0.75 -2.59 14.60
CA THR A 60 -0.40 -3.32 14.05
C THR A 60 -1.58 -3.45 15.02
N THR A 61 -1.55 -2.74 16.14
CA THR A 61 -2.53 -2.88 17.22
C THR A 61 -3.96 -2.49 16.79
N ARG A 62 -4.11 -1.46 15.98
CA ARG A 62 -5.41 -0.93 15.53
C ARG A 62 -5.48 -0.63 14.04
N GLY A 63 -4.63 -1.24 13.25
CA GLY A 63 -4.45 -1.01 11.82
C GLY A 63 -2.97 -1.05 11.49
N THR A 64 -2.63 -0.98 10.21
CA THR A 64 -1.23 -1.02 9.79
C THR A 64 -0.63 0.38 9.81
N VAL A 65 0.44 0.55 10.59
CA VAL A 65 1.21 1.80 10.65
C VAL A 65 2.59 1.58 10.03
N LEU A 66 2.91 2.36 9.01
CA LEU A 66 4.27 2.41 8.46
C LEU A 66 5.05 3.53 9.13
N MET A 67 6.29 3.23 9.52
CA MET A 67 7.18 4.16 10.24
C MET A 67 8.59 4.12 9.66
N LYS A 68 9.18 5.30 9.48
CA LYS A 68 10.59 5.45 9.07
C LYS A 68 11.13 6.78 9.56
N ASN A 69 12.28 6.79 10.24
CA ASN A 69 12.96 7.99 10.71
C ASN A 69 12.06 8.94 11.54
N GLY A 70 11.22 8.39 12.42
CA GLY A 70 10.30 9.17 13.26
C GLY A 70 9.02 9.64 12.57
N ILE A 71 8.88 9.38 11.28
CA ILE A 71 7.69 9.73 10.49
C ILE A 71 6.79 8.51 10.41
N LYS A 72 5.47 8.73 10.50
CA LYS A 72 4.47 7.64 10.45
C LYS A 72 3.31 7.97 9.53
N VAL A 73 2.73 6.90 8.96
CA VAL A 73 1.44 6.92 8.27
C VAL A 73 0.65 5.69 8.66
N SER A 74 -0.59 5.88 9.11
CA SER A 74 -1.49 4.81 9.57
C SER A 74 -2.64 4.52 8.60
N THR A 75 -3.36 3.42 8.84
CA THR A 75 -4.57 3.01 8.09
C THR A 75 -4.30 2.81 6.59
N VAL A 76 -3.15 2.23 6.27
CA VAL A 76 -2.70 2.04 4.87
C VAL A 76 -3.24 0.76 4.22
N GLU A 77 -3.75 -0.18 5.02
CA GLU A 77 -4.10 -1.55 4.62
C GLU A 77 -5.13 -1.63 3.50
N HIS A 78 -6.19 -0.81 3.53
CA HIS A 78 -7.26 -0.83 2.52
C HIS A 78 -6.75 -0.41 1.14
N ALA A 79 -5.92 0.64 1.10
CA ALA A 79 -5.32 1.15 -0.12
C ALA A 79 -4.31 0.17 -0.71
N LEU A 80 -3.41 -0.37 0.14
CA LEU A 80 -2.40 -1.34 -0.30
C LEU A 80 -3.04 -2.64 -0.79
N ALA A 81 -4.12 -3.11 -0.13
CA ALA A 81 -4.88 -4.27 -0.57
C ALA A 81 -5.53 -4.04 -1.96
N ALA A 82 -6.08 -2.85 -2.20
CA ALA A 82 -6.68 -2.49 -3.50
C ALA A 82 -5.65 -2.47 -4.63
N LEU A 83 -4.47 -1.85 -4.40
CA LEU A 83 -3.38 -1.82 -5.37
C LEU A 83 -2.87 -3.23 -5.69
N TYR A 84 -2.67 -4.05 -4.63
CA TYR A 84 -2.20 -5.43 -4.79
C TYR A 84 -3.21 -6.28 -5.56
N ALA A 85 -4.50 -6.23 -5.20
CA ALA A 85 -5.56 -6.96 -5.88
C ALA A 85 -5.72 -6.55 -7.35
N ALA A 86 -5.45 -5.29 -7.68
CA ALA A 86 -5.46 -4.78 -9.05
C ALA A 86 -4.19 -5.16 -9.84
N GLY A 87 -3.20 -5.78 -9.20
CA GLY A 87 -1.93 -6.19 -9.81
C GLY A 87 -0.99 -5.03 -10.13
N ILE A 88 -1.16 -3.88 -9.48
CA ILE A 88 -0.24 -2.74 -9.55
C ILE A 88 1.06 -3.11 -8.82
N ASP A 89 2.19 -2.82 -9.40
CA ASP A 89 3.52 -3.05 -8.80
C ASP A 89 4.15 -1.73 -8.32
N ASN A 90 3.87 -0.64 -9.02
CA ASN A 90 4.54 0.65 -8.81
C ASN A 90 3.51 1.77 -8.64
N CYS A 91 3.56 2.48 -7.51
CA CYS A 91 2.66 3.60 -7.22
C CYS A 91 3.32 4.57 -6.24
N LEU A 92 3.28 5.87 -6.54
CA LEU A 92 3.60 6.93 -5.59
C LEU A 92 2.31 7.43 -4.95
N ILE A 93 2.21 7.30 -3.63
CA ILE A 93 1.03 7.69 -2.85
C ILE A 93 1.39 8.92 -2.03
N GLN A 94 0.72 10.04 -2.28
CA GLN A 94 0.91 11.29 -1.53
C GLN A 94 -0.21 11.44 -0.51
N VAL A 95 0.12 11.76 0.73
CA VAL A 95 -0.87 11.94 1.80
C VAL A 95 -0.64 13.26 2.53
N SER A 96 -1.74 13.99 2.81
CA SER A 96 -1.72 15.30 3.46
C SER A 96 -1.72 15.23 4.99
N GLY A 97 -1.34 14.10 5.58
CA GLY A 97 -1.31 13.93 7.04
C GLY A 97 -0.86 12.54 7.48
N PRO A 98 -0.95 12.23 8.78
CA PRO A 98 -0.38 11.02 9.38
C PRO A 98 -1.23 9.77 9.21
N GLU A 99 -2.34 9.84 8.47
CA GLU A 99 -3.30 8.76 8.34
C GLU A 99 -3.94 8.78 6.95
N PHE A 100 -4.33 7.61 6.42
CA PHE A 100 -5.19 7.55 5.25
C PHE A 100 -6.65 7.77 5.65
N PRO A 101 -7.48 8.41 4.79
CA PRO A 101 -8.90 8.57 5.08
C PRO A 101 -9.58 7.20 5.14
N ILE A 102 -10.45 7.00 6.16
CA ILE A 102 -11.14 5.72 6.36
C ILE A 102 -12.20 5.46 5.27
N LEU A 103 -12.74 6.50 4.67
CA LEU A 103 -13.82 6.44 3.69
C LEU A 103 -15.04 5.66 4.22
N ASP A 104 -15.44 4.58 3.56
CA ASP A 104 -16.50 3.67 3.99
C ASP A 104 -16.01 2.46 4.79
N GLY A 105 -14.72 2.43 5.16
CA GLY A 105 -14.11 1.31 5.86
C GLY A 105 -13.77 0.12 4.97
N SER A 106 -13.83 0.26 3.66
CA SER A 106 -13.52 -0.79 2.69
C SER A 106 -12.49 -0.36 1.66
N ALA A 107 -12.04 -1.29 0.82
CA ALA A 107 -11.18 -1.00 -0.33
C ALA A 107 -11.96 -0.51 -1.58
N LYS A 108 -13.30 -0.43 -1.52
CA LYS A 108 -14.16 -0.19 -2.68
C LYS A 108 -13.80 1.08 -3.44
N ALA A 109 -13.73 2.22 -2.75
CA ALA A 109 -13.44 3.49 -3.40
C ALA A 109 -12.08 3.51 -4.09
N TYR A 110 -11.07 2.83 -3.52
CA TYR A 110 -9.76 2.67 -4.16
C TYR A 110 -9.87 1.85 -5.43
N VAL A 111 -10.54 0.70 -5.39
CA VAL A 111 -10.72 -0.20 -6.55
C VAL A 111 -11.45 0.50 -7.67
N GLU A 112 -12.56 1.18 -7.39
CA GLU A 112 -13.35 1.92 -8.39
C GLU A 112 -12.51 3.01 -9.08
N ASN A 113 -11.67 3.73 -8.34
CA ASN A 113 -10.81 4.75 -8.91
C ASN A 113 -9.64 4.16 -9.72
N ILE A 114 -9.03 3.07 -9.27
CA ILE A 114 -8.02 2.33 -10.05
C ILE A 114 -8.62 1.88 -11.41
N GLN A 115 -9.82 1.31 -11.38
CA GLN A 115 -10.52 0.90 -12.62
C GLN A 115 -10.81 2.09 -13.53
N ARG A 116 -11.24 3.21 -12.96
CA ARG A 116 -11.57 4.44 -13.70
C ARG A 116 -10.37 5.05 -14.40
N VAL A 117 -9.21 5.15 -13.72
CA VAL A 117 -8.01 5.74 -14.33
C VAL A 117 -7.26 4.76 -15.22
N GLY A 118 -7.47 3.46 -15.02
CA GLY A 118 -6.86 2.38 -15.78
C GLY A 118 -5.46 2.02 -15.31
N ILE A 119 -4.97 0.92 -15.87
CA ILE A 119 -3.69 0.30 -15.56
C ILE A 119 -2.82 0.31 -16.81
N GLU A 120 -1.53 0.53 -16.62
CA GLU A 120 -0.52 0.52 -17.68
C GLU A 120 0.53 -0.55 -17.41
N GLU A 121 0.82 -1.38 -18.41
CA GLU A 121 1.91 -2.34 -18.36
C GLU A 121 3.24 -1.64 -18.65
N GLN A 122 4.25 -1.94 -17.85
CA GLN A 122 5.58 -1.35 -17.93
C GLN A 122 6.58 -2.28 -18.62
N ASN A 123 7.85 -1.83 -18.78
CA ASN A 123 8.85 -2.63 -19.45
C ASN A 123 9.54 -3.65 -18.55
N ALA A 124 9.70 -3.35 -17.27
CA ALA A 124 10.34 -4.25 -16.31
C ALA A 124 9.52 -5.53 -16.08
N VAL A 125 10.21 -6.63 -15.88
CA VAL A 125 9.61 -7.92 -15.53
C VAL A 125 9.29 -7.93 -14.02
N LYS A 126 8.20 -8.60 -13.65
CA LYS A 126 7.87 -8.82 -12.23
C LYS A 126 8.90 -9.71 -11.55
N ASP A 127 9.29 -9.31 -10.36
CA ASP A 127 10.01 -10.18 -9.43
C ASP A 127 9.03 -11.09 -8.70
N TYR A 128 9.43 -12.35 -8.50
CA TYR A 128 8.63 -13.34 -7.80
C TYR A 128 9.37 -13.86 -6.58
N TYR A 129 8.69 -13.79 -5.44
CA TYR A 129 9.15 -14.51 -4.25
C TYR A 129 8.64 -15.95 -4.31
N ILE A 130 9.54 -16.90 -4.46
CA ILE A 130 9.21 -18.33 -4.53
C ILE A 130 9.40 -18.95 -3.15
N ILE A 131 8.30 -19.41 -2.54
CA ILE A 131 8.32 -20.14 -1.29
C ILE A 131 8.79 -21.57 -1.58
N LYS A 132 9.99 -21.92 -1.12
CA LYS A 132 10.62 -23.25 -1.38
C LYS A 132 10.29 -24.29 -0.33
N SER A 133 9.87 -23.87 0.86
CA SER A 133 9.55 -24.76 1.98
C SER A 133 8.36 -24.21 2.77
N LYS A 134 7.67 -25.11 3.48
CA LYS A 134 6.62 -24.71 4.42
C LYS A 134 7.21 -23.82 5.51
N ILE A 135 6.59 -22.69 5.77
CA ILE A 135 6.95 -21.77 6.86
C ILE A 135 5.79 -21.79 7.83
N GLU A 136 6.06 -22.05 9.10
CA GLU A 136 5.07 -22.05 10.18
C GLU A 136 5.58 -21.14 11.30
N PHE A 137 4.67 -20.36 11.83
CA PHE A 137 4.84 -19.63 13.07
C PHE A 137 3.77 -20.09 14.07
N ARG A 138 4.17 -20.39 15.29
CA ARG A 138 3.28 -20.80 16.37
C ARG A 138 3.62 -20.06 17.64
N ASP A 139 2.61 -19.59 18.33
CA ASP A 139 2.66 -19.20 19.73
C ASP A 139 1.59 -19.98 20.54
N GLU A 140 1.37 -19.61 21.80
CA GLU A 140 0.46 -20.35 22.69
C GLU A 140 -1.00 -20.40 22.20
N GLU A 141 -1.45 -19.39 21.41
CA GLU A 141 -2.84 -19.24 20.98
C GLU A 141 -3.01 -19.21 19.45
N THR A 142 -1.91 -19.02 18.69
CA THR A 142 -1.98 -18.74 17.25
C THR A 142 -1.06 -19.65 16.46
N GLU A 143 -1.57 -20.20 15.37
CA GLU A 143 -0.78 -20.89 14.36
C GLU A 143 -0.97 -20.23 13.00
N ILE A 144 0.12 -19.81 12.37
CA ILE A 144 0.13 -19.25 11.01
C ILE A 144 1.05 -20.11 10.15
N GLY A 145 0.50 -20.68 9.08
CA GLY A 145 1.26 -21.48 8.13
C GLY A 145 1.21 -20.89 6.73
N ARG A 146 2.33 -20.99 6.00
CA ARG A 146 2.41 -20.66 4.58
C ARG A 146 3.11 -21.79 3.83
N ALA A 147 2.47 -22.29 2.79
CA ALA A 147 3.00 -23.33 1.93
C ALA A 147 2.93 -22.90 0.47
N SER A 148 3.82 -23.44 -0.39
CA SER A 148 3.62 -23.34 -1.83
C SER A 148 2.39 -24.16 -2.22
N CYS A 149 1.41 -23.52 -2.86
CA CYS A 149 0.39 -24.26 -3.60
C CYS A 149 1.06 -24.83 -4.85
N ARG A 150 1.23 -26.13 -4.90
CA ARG A 150 1.48 -26.85 -6.15
C ARG A 150 0.13 -27.35 -6.61
N GLU A 151 -0.37 -26.80 -7.70
CA GLU A 151 -1.33 -27.50 -8.57
C GLU A 151 -0.58 -28.53 -9.40
#